data_79a060ffa5986fdcee2946f2be85a45a
#
_entry.id   79a060ffa5986fdcee2946f2be85a45a
#
_cell.length_a   1.000
_cell.length_b   1.000
_cell.length_c   1.000
_cell.angle_alpha   90.00
_cell.angle_beta   90.00
_cell.angle_gamma   90.00
#
_symmetry.space_group_name_H-M   'P 1'
#
loop_
_entity.id
_entity.type
_entity.pdbx_description
1 polymer ?
#
loop_
_entity_poly.entity_id
_entity_poly.type
_entity_poly.pdbx_seq_one_letter_code
_entity_poly.pdbx_strand_id
1 'polypeptide(L)'
;MPDWQTRQNRREVCFDPVRLQELGLVDWADRGQLTEEFRIIKRQLAQNVAEQRSGSELRQNLVMVTSAWPQEGRTFTALNLAMSIAVDPHRRVLLVDACGNRSSLETSLTAAPEYGWLDVIADPERSLADVVLETDIPRLELLTSGPRQRDLVEPLASDEMHRLLLRLADSDPDRTVLIDAPPCLVSSDPAALASIVGETILVVEANRTQQQSVEAALELLRGCPHTFLVLNKAQLVVTDTSGFYTGD
;
A
#
# COMPACT_ATOMS: atom_id res chain seq x y z
N MET A 1 -6.77 15.54 -22.02
CA MET A 1 -5.97 15.58 -20.77
C MET A 1 -6.91 15.21 -19.65
N PRO A 2 -6.62 14.22 -18.81
CA PRO A 2 -7.46 13.93 -17.65
C PRO A 2 -7.42 15.12 -16.69
N ASP A 3 -8.58 15.48 -16.16
CA ASP A 3 -8.85 16.68 -15.33
C ASP A 3 -7.96 16.81 -14.07
N TRP A 4 -7.43 15.70 -13.57
CA TRP A 4 -6.58 15.62 -12.38
C TRP A 4 -5.12 16.10 -12.59
N GLN A 5 -4.65 16.28 -13.86
CA GLN A 5 -3.28 16.77 -14.15
C GLN A 5 -3.13 18.29 -14.05
N THR A 6 -4.22 19.03 -13.89
CA THR A 6 -4.15 20.50 -13.71
C THR A 6 -3.64 20.82 -12.31
N ARG A 7 -2.35 21.10 -12.19
CA ARG A 7 -1.59 21.39 -10.94
C ARG A 7 -2.11 22.55 -10.08
N GLN A 8 -3.16 23.24 -10.48
CA GLN A 8 -3.54 24.52 -9.86
C GLN A 8 -4.36 24.40 -8.57
N ASN A 9 -4.76 23.18 -8.12
CA ASN A 9 -5.64 23.04 -6.94
C ASN A 9 -5.36 21.81 -6.08
N ARG A 10 -4.16 21.21 -6.14
CA ARG A 10 -3.84 20.08 -5.30
C ARG A 10 -3.58 20.52 -3.87
N ARG A 11 -4.19 19.82 -2.93
CA ARG A 11 -3.99 20.06 -1.50
C ARG A 11 -2.70 19.42 -1.06
N GLU A 12 -1.81 20.22 -0.49
CA GLU A 12 -0.59 19.73 0.13
C GLU A 12 -0.86 19.36 1.59
N VAL A 13 -0.35 18.21 2.00
CA VAL A 13 -0.34 17.75 3.39
C VAL A 13 1.08 17.40 3.79
N CYS A 14 1.40 17.66 5.05
CA CYS A 14 2.68 17.29 5.61
C CYS A 14 2.49 16.12 6.58
N PHE A 15 3.44 15.21 6.58
CA PHE A 15 3.54 14.22 7.64
C PHE A 15 4.15 14.83 8.90
N ASP A 16 3.68 14.38 10.06
CA ASP A 16 4.35 14.64 11.33
C ASP A 16 5.56 13.70 11.44
N PRO A 17 6.80 14.23 11.48
CA PRO A 17 8.00 13.40 11.52
C PRO A 17 8.05 12.46 12.75
N VAL A 18 7.49 12.88 13.88
CA VAL A 18 7.45 12.06 15.10
C VAL A 18 6.51 10.88 14.89
N ARG A 19 5.34 11.13 14.26
CA ARG A 19 4.38 10.07 13.95
C ARG A 19 4.91 9.09 12.89
N LEU A 20 5.62 9.58 11.89
CA LEU A 20 6.28 8.71 10.90
C LEU A 20 7.32 7.82 11.56
N GLN A 21 8.10 8.34 12.51
CA GLN A 21 9.06 7.56 13.27
C GLN A 21 8.36 6.49 14.14
N GLU A 22 7.23 6.84 14.78
CA GLU A 22 6.40 5.88 15.53
C GLU A 22 5.83 4.77 14.64
N LEU A 23 5.52 5.08 13.37
CA LEU A 23 5.11 4.11 12.35
C LEU A 23 6.28 3.25 11.83
N GLY A 24 7.50 3.57 12.24
CA GLY A 24 8.70 2.86 11.81
C GLY A 24 9.17 3.23 10.41
N LEU A 25 8.91 4.49 9.96
CA LEU A 25 9.45 4.94 8.68
C LEU A 25 10.99 4.85 8.70
N VAL A 26 11.52 4.19 7.68
CA VAL A 26 12.96 4.02 7.49
C VAL A 26 13.57 5.34 6.99
N ASP A 27 14.72 5.72 7.53
CA ASP A 27 15.53 6.80 6.94
C ASP A 27 16.13 6.32 5.62
N TRP A 28 15.55 6.78 4.51
CA TRP A 28 15.96 6.40 3.15
C TRP A 28 17.29 7.03 2.72
N ALA A 29 17.84 7.95 3.49
CA ALA A 29 19.22 8.44 3.33
C ALA A 29 20.24 7.42 3.87
N ASP A 30 19.85 6.58 4.82
CA ASP A 30 20.67 5.49 5.34
C ASP A 30 20.65 4.28 4.39
N ARG A 31 21.78 3.58 4.29
CA ARG A 31 21.93 2.33 3.54
C ARG A 31 21.83 1.12 4.47
N GLY A 32 20.93 1.19 5.42
CA GLY A 32 20.69 0.11 6.37
C GLY A 32 20.07 -1.14 5.72
N GLN A 33 20.11 -2.25 6.45
CA GLN A 33 19.58 -3.54 6.01
C GLN A 33 18.10 -3.43 5.59
N LEU A 34 17.28 -2.75 6.39
CA LEU A 34 15.85 -2.61 6.15
C LEU A 34 15.56 -1.86 4.84
N THR A 35 16.36 -0.84 4.51
CA THR A 35 16.27 -0.12 3.23
C THR A 35 16.53 -1.05 2.05
N GLU A 36 17.51 -1.96 2.15
CA GLU A 36 17.79 -2.95 1.10
C GLU A 36 16.68 -3.99 0.98
N GLU A 37 16.08 -4.43 2.08
CA GLU A 37 14.94 -5.35 2.07
C GLU A 37 13.74 -4.77 1.30
N PHE A 38 13.39 -3.51 1.54
CA PHE A 38 12.33 -2.84 0.76
C PHE A 38 12.72 -2.61 -0.70
N ARG A 39 13.99 -2.40 -1.03
CA ARG A 39 14.46 -2.34 -2.42
C ARG A 39 14.29 -3.68 -3.13
N ILE A 40 14.49 -4.80 -2.43
CA ILE A 40 14.27 -6.15 -2.98
C ILE A 40 12.78 -6.33 -3.27
N ILE A 41 11.90 -6.02 -2.32
CA ILE A 41 10.43 -6.10 -2.51
C ILE A 41 10.01 -5.27 -3.72
N LYS A 42 10.46 -4.00 -3.80
CA LYS A 42 10.17 -3.13 -4.95
C LYS A 42 10.61 -3.73 -6.29
N ARG A 43 11.81 -4.35 -6.34
CA ARG A 43 12.31 -4.98 -7.58
C ARG A 43 11.46 -6.17 -8.00
N GLN A 44 11.03 -6.99 -7.07
CA GLN A 44 10.16 -8.13 -7.34
C GLN A 44 8.82 -7.68 -7.93
N LEU A 45 8.17 -6.67 -7.34
CA LEU A 45 6.95 -6.08 -7.90
C LEU A 45 7.17 -5.54 -9.33
N ALA A 46 8.27 -4.81 -9.56
CA ALA A 46 8.57 -4.24 -10.88
C ALA A 46 8.82 -5.30 -11.96
N GLN A 47 9.42 -6.43 -11.61
CA GLN A 47 9.68 -7.55 -12.54
C GLN A 47 8.39 -8.19 -13.00
N ASN A 48 7.46 -8.46 -12.10
CA ASN A 48 6.18 -9.07 -12.42
C ASN A 48 5.32 -8.18 -13.32
N VAL A 49 5.27 -6.88 -13.03
CA VAL A 49 4.60 -5.89 -13.89
C VAL A 49 5.17 -5.91 -15.31
N ALA A 50 6.49 -6.08 -15.47
CA ALA A 50 7.14 -6.13 -16.79
C ALA A 50 6.84 -7.42 -17.56
N GLU A 51 6.76 -8.57 -16.88
CA GLU A 51 6.49 -9.87 -17.49
C GLU A 51 5.05 -10.03 -17.94
N GLN A 52 4.10 -9.35 -17.29
CA GLN A 52 2.66 -9.52 -17.50
C GLN A 52 2.03 -8.53 -18.49
N ARG A 53 2.78 -7.57 -19.04
CA ARG A 53 2.28 -6.56 -20.00
C ARG A 53 1.60 -7.15 -21.26
N SER A 54 1.52 -8.47 -21.38
CA SER A 54 1.02 -9.18 -22.56
C SER A 54 -0.28 -9.94 -22.28
N GLY A 55 -1.38 -9.30 -21.87
CA GLY A 55 -2.70 -9.90 -21.99
C GLY A 55 -3.60 -10.01 -20.75
N SER A 56 -3.29 -9.36 -19.65
CA SER A 56 -4.19 -9.33 -18.50
C SER A 56 -5.10 -8.10 -18.51
N GLU A 57 -6.40 -8.28 -18.27
CA GLU A 57 -7.37 -7.19 -18.03
C GLU A 57 -7.15 -6.51 -16.66
N LEU A 58 -6.34 -7.11 -15.80
CA LEU A 58 -6.05 -6.62 -14.46
C LEU A 58 -5.07 -5.44 -14.49
N ARG A 59 -5.29 -4.48 -13.61
CA ARG A 59 -4.45 -3.29 -13.48
C ARG A 59 -3.20 -3.61 -12.68
N GLN A 60 -2.10 -3.89 -13.38
CA GLN A 60 -0.82 -4.28 -12.79
C GLN A 60 -0.19 -3.22 -11.88
N ASN A 61 -0.60 -1.96 -12.04
CA ASN A 61 -0.18 -0.86 -11.19
C ASN A 61 -1.01 -0.74 -9.89
N LEU A 62 -2.06 -1.58 -9.70
CA LEU A 62 -2.78 -1.72 -8.44
C LEU A 62 -2.14 -2.82 -7.60
N VAL A 63 -1.61 -2.47 -6.44
CA VAL A 63 -0.96 -3.37 -5.49
C VAL A 63 -1.64 -3.25 -4.14
N MET A 64 -2.13 -4.34 -3.58
CA MET A 64 -2.71 -4.38 -2.25
C MET A 64 -1.70 -4.91 -1.23
N VAL A 65 -1.62 -4.24 -0.07
CA VAL A 65 -0.89 -4.72 1.12
C VAL A 65 -1.92 -5.06 2.18
N THR A 66 -1.93 -6.31 2.62
CA THR A 66 -2.81 -6.81 3.69
C THR A 66 -2.05 -7.75 4.62
N SER A 67 -2.71 -8.26 5.64
CA SER A 67 -2.16 -9.25 6.57
C SER A 67 -3.24 -10.26 6.96
N ALA A 68 -2.88 -11.38 7.59
CA ALA A 68 -3.85 -12.31 8.15
C ALA A 68 -4.57 -11.67 9.36
N TRP A 69 -3.79 -11.11 10.30
CA TRP A 69 -4.28 -10.55 11.54
C TRP A 69 -3.85 -9.08 11.74
N PRO A 70 -4.53 -8.35 12.64
CA PRO A 70 -4.09 -7.00 13.03
C PRO A 70 -2.68 -7.01 13.63
N GLN A 71 -1.96 -5.88 13.48
CA GLN A 71 -0.63 -5.64 14.04
C GLN A 71 0.53 -6.47 13.44
N GLU A 72 0.33 -7.17 12.34
CA GLU A 72 1.41 -7.88 11.63
C GLU A 72 2.36 -6.94 10.87
N GLY A 73 2.05 -5.65 10.78
CA GLY A 73 2.91 -4.62 10.19
C GLY A 73 2.58 -4.24 8.75
N ARG A 74 1.34 -4.45 8.29
CA ARG A 74 0.94 -4.09 6.92
C ARG A 74 1.12 -2.60 6.61
N THR A 75 0.65 -1.69 7.49
CA THR A 75 0.81 -0.22 7.31
C THR A 75 2.28 0.19 7.29
N PHE A 76 3.10 -0.40 8.17
CA PHE A 76 4.56 -0.25 8.15
C PHE A 76 5.13 -0.68 6.80
N THR A 77 4.70 -1.84 6.29
CA THR A 77 5.17 -2.37 4.99
C THR A 77 4.69 -1.49 3.84
N ALA A 78 3.42 -1.07 3.83
CA ALA A 78 2.86 -0.22 2.79
C ALA A 78 3.57 1.14 2.74
N LEU A 79 3.77 1.81 3.87
CA LEU A 79 4.43 3.11 3.96
C LEU A 79 5.89 3.04 3.49
N ASN A 80 6.67 2.08 4.01
CA ASN A 80 8.08 1.95 3.65
C ASN A 80 8.26 1.51 2.19
N LEU A 81 7.37 0.68 1.64
CA LEU A 81 7.36 0.33 0.23
C LEU A 81 7.01 1.54 -0.65
N ALA A 82 6.01 2.35 -0.26
CA ALA A 82 5.68 3.59 -0.94
C ALA A 82 6.88 4.54 -0.98
N MET A 83 7.59 4.68 0.13
CA MET A 83 8.83 5.45 0.22
C MET A 83 9.92 4.88 -0.70
N SER A 84 10.12 3.55 -0.71
CA SER A 84 11.09 2.90 -1.60
C SER A 84 10.80 3.17 -3.08
N ILE A 85 9.52 3.27 -3.45
CA ILE A 85 9.11 3.62 -4.81
C ILE A 85 9.33 5.11 -5.07
N ALA A 86 8.95 5.99 -4.15
CA ALA A 86 9.05 7.45 -4.29
C ALA A 86 10.48 7.98 -4.41
N VAL A 87 11.46 7.29 -3.82
CA VAL A 87 12.89 7.63 -3.94
C VAL A 87 13.40 7.48 -5.40
N ASP A 88 12.77 6.63 -6.20
CA ASP A 88 13.12 6.46 -7.61
C ASP A 88 12.63 7.69 -8.41
N PRO A 89 13.52 8.44 -9.10
CA PRO A 89 13.15 9.66 -9.82
C PRO A 89 12.18 9.43 -10.99
N HIS A 90 12.07 8.19 -11.46
CA HIS A 90 11.23 7.80 -12.60
C HIS A 90 9.92 7.13 -12.18
N ARG A 91 9.65 7.02 -10.89
CA ARG A 91 8.44 6.38 -10.36
C ARG A 91 7.62 7.35 -9.51
N ARG A 92 6.33 7.15 -9.51
CA ARG A 92 5.38 7.84 -8.63
C ARG A 92 4.54 6.79 -7.92
N VAL A 93 4.07 7.13 -6.73
CA VAL A 93 3.22 6.24 -5.94
C VAL A 93 2.09 7.02 -5.32
N LEU A 94 0.90 6.45 -5.39
CA LEU A 94 -0.26 6.86 -4.62
C LEU A 94 -0.49 5.82 -3.53
N LEU A 95 -0.34 6.22 -2.28
CA LEU A 95 -0.69 5.37 -1.13
C LEU A 95 -2.16 5.61 -0.78
N VAL A 96 -2.97 4.56 -0.88
CA VAL A 96 -4.38 4.59 -0.53
C VAL A 96 -4.56 3.95 0.85
N ASP A 97 -5.03 4.73 1.80
CA ASP A 97 -5.41 4.26 3.12
C ASP A 97 -6.83 3.70 3.09
N ALA A 98 -6.94 2.40 2.91
CA ALA A 98 -8.21 1.69 2.87
C ALA A 98 -8.62 1.10 4.24
N CYS A 99 -7.82 1.34 5.31
CA CYS A 99 -8.15 0.84 6.64
C CYS A 99 -9.30 1.59 7.32
N GLY A 100 -9.65 2.76 6.79
CA GLY A 100 -10.69 3.61 7.34
C GLY A 100 -10.40 3.98 8.81
N ASN A 101 -11.37 4.50 9.48
CA ASN A 101 -11.48 4.72 10.93
C ASN A 101 -10.20 4.96 11.72
N ARG A 102 -9.64 6.19 11.70
CA ARG A 102 -8.43 6.59 12.44
C ARG A 102 -7.24 5.67 12.14
N SER A 103 -6.99 5.50 10.85
CA SER A 103 -5.79 4.76 10.46
C SER A 103 -4.55 5.44 11.01
N SER A 104 -3.50 4.67 11.16
CA SER A 104 -2.20 5.22 11.58
C SER A 104 -1.66 6.21 10.55
N LEU A 105 -1.96 6.03 9.26
CA LEU A 105 -1.53 6.95 8.20
C LEU A 105 -2.23 8.30 8.31
N GLU A 106 -3.57 8.32 8.43
CA GLU A 106 -4.32 9.57 8.58
C GLU A 106 -3.92 10.34 9.84
N THR A 107 -3.70 9.63 10.96
CA THR A 107 -3.26 10.25 12.22
C THR A 107 -1.80 10.72 12.20
N SER A 108 -1.02 10.32 11.21
CA SER A 108 0.36 10.79 11.00
C SER A 108 0.45 12.12 10.24
N LEU A 109 -0.67 12.64 9.73
CA LEU A 109 -0.71 13.93 9.06
C LEU A 109 -0.77 15.08 10.08
N THR A 110 -0.16 16.21 9.72
CA THR A 110 -0.20 17.44 10.54
C THR A 110 -1.57 18.11 10.53
N ALA A 111 -2.37 17.84 9.48
CA ALA A 111 -3.74 18.35 9.35
C ALA A 111 -4.65 17.25 8.80
N ALA A 112 -5.86 17.17 9.31
CA ALA A 112 -6.85 16.23 8.79
C ALA A 112 -7.26 16.62 7.37
N PRO A 113 -7.37 15.65 6.45
CA PRO A 113 -7.88 15.88 5.11
C PRO A 113 -9.33 16.34 5.14
N GLU A 114 -9.70 17.24 4.23
CA GLU A 114 -11.09 17.74 4.15
C GLU A 114 -12.02 16.75 3.44
N TYR A 115 -11.46 15.98 2.48
CA TYR A 115 -12.16 14.95 1.70
C TYR A 115 -11.27 13.73 1.55
N GLY A 116 -11.90 12.59 1.25
CA GLY A 116 -11.22 11.34 0.97
C GLY A 116 -12.01 10.45 0.00
N TRP A 117 -11.61 9.20 -0.12
CA TRP A 117 -12.26 8.26 -1.05
C TRP A 117 -13.72 7.97 -0.69
N LEU A 118 -14.12 8.09 0.59
CA LEU A 118 -15.54 7.98 0.99
C LEU A 118 -16.41 9.07 0.36
N ASP A 119 -15.86 10.26 0.15
CA ASP A 119 -16.58 11.37 -0.48
C ASP A 119 -16.77 11.11 -1.98
N VAL A 120 -15.79 10.48 -2.65
CA VAL A 120 -15.90 10.10 -4.07
C VAL A 120 -16.90 8.96 -4.27
N ILE A 121 -16.94 7.99 -3.34
CA ILE A 121 -17.94 6.90 -3.37
C ILE A 121 -19.36 7.48 -3.26
N ALA A 122 -19.53 8.48 -2.40
CA ALA A 122 -20.83 9.10 -2.18
C ALA A 122 -21.23 10.09 -3.27
N ASP A 123 -20.27 10.66 -3.98
CA ASP A 123 -20.44 11.60 -5.08
C ASP A 123 -19.45 11.26 -6.21
N PRO A 124 -19.83 10.37 -7.15
CA PRO A 124 -18.96 9.92 -8.24
C PRO A 124 -18.50 11.02 -9.21
N GLU A 125 -19.19 12.16 -9.24
CA GLU A 125 -18.80 13.33 -10.03
C GLU A 125 -17.69 14.16 -9.38
N ARG A 126 -17.35 13.90 -8.11
CA ARG A 126 -16.26 14.57 -7.43
C ARG A 126 -14.93 14.30 -8.12
N SER A 127 -14.15 15.36 -8.29
CA SER A 127 -12.83 15.25 -8.91
C SER A 127 -11.85 14.47 -8.03
N LEU A 128 -11.03 13.63 -8.65
CA LEU A 128 -9.92 12.98 -7.96
C LEU A 128 -8.89 13.99 -7.45
N ALA A 129 -8.77 15.17 -8.10
CA ALA A 129 -7.89 16.24 -7.66
C ALA A 129 -8.29 16.84 -6.30
N ASP A 130 -9.57 16.68 -5.89
CA ASP A 130 -10.05 17.18 -4.60
C ASP A 130 -9.68 16.26 -3.43
N VAL A 131 -9.39 15.00 -3.69
CA VAL A 131 -9.21 13.96 -2.67
C VAL A 131 -7.80 13.36 -2.67
N VAL A 132 -7.09 13.37 -3.80
CA VAL A 132 -5.68 12.95 -3.86
C VAL A 132 -4.81 14.09 -3.35
N LEU A 133 -4.06 13.83 -2.29
CA LEU A 133 -3.23 14.79 -1.59
C LEU A 133 -1.78 14.67 -2.08
N GLU A 134 -1.14 15.80 -2.39
CA GLU A 134 0.32 15.86 -2.53
C GLU A 134 0.93 15.90 -1.13
N THR A 135 2.00 15.14 -0.91
CA THR A 135 2.69 15.14 0.37
C THR A 135 4.01 15.93 0.27
N ASP A 136 4.58 16.30 1.43
CA ASP A 136 5.92 16.87 1.55
C ASP A 136 7.03 15.89 1.11
N ILE A 137 6.67 14.62 0.89
CA ILE A 137 7.58 13.61 0.33
C ILE A 137 7.46 13.61 -1.19
N PRO A 138 8.51 13.99 -1.94
CA PRO A 138 8.45 14.07 -3.39
C PRO A 138 7.98 12.76 -4.05
N ARG A 139 7.02 12.83 -4.99
CA ARG A 139 6.47 11.70 -5.75
C ARG A 139 5.62 10.70 -4.94
N LEU A 140 5.37 10.99 -3.67
CA LEU A 140 4.38 10.28 -2.86
C LEU A 140 3.11 11.11 -2.78
N GLU A 141 2.02 10.55 -3.28
CA GLU A 141 0.66 11.06 -3.12
C GLU A 141 -0.08 10.18 -2.09
N LEU A 142 -1.07 10.75 -1.42
CA LEU A 142 -1.86 10.06 -0.41
C LEU A 142 -3.35 10.21 -0.70
N LEU A 143 -4.12 9.15 -0.50
CA LEU A 143 -5.57 9.16 -0.51
C LEU A 143 -6.08 8.47 0.76
N THR A 144 -6.69 9.25 1.65
CA THR A 144 -7.28 8.74 2.89
C THR A 144 -8.78 8.51 2.74
N SER A 145 -9.39 7.94 3.78
CA SER A 145 -10.86 7.81 3.83
C SER A 145 -11.59 9.16 3.90
N GLY A 146 -10.92 10.20 4.35
CA GLY A 146 -11.52 11.51 4.64
C GLY A 146 -12.22 11.58 5.99
N PRO A 147 -12.73 12.77 6.39
CA PRO A 147 -13.39 12.97 7.66
C PRO A 147 -14.68 12.18 7.71
N ARG A 148 -14.86 11.46 8.81
CA ARG A 148 -15.97 10.55 8.98
C ARG A 148 -17.24 11.23 9.32
N GLN A 149 -18.24 11.01 8.48
CA GLN A 149 -19.63 11.23 8.84
C GLN A 149 -20.61 10.31 8.08
N ARG A 150 -20.16 9.22 7.45
CA ARG A 150 -21.05 8.41 6.63
C ARG A 150 -21.07 6.96 7.13
N ASP A 151 -22.24 6.51 7.54
CA ASP A 151 -22.56 5.12 7.85
C ASP A 151 -22.67 4.32 6.51
N LEU A 152 -21.58 4.21 5.79
CA LEU A 152 -21.52 3.33 4.63
C LEU A 152 -21.23 1.91 5.11
N VAL A 153 -22.10 0.99 4.73
CA VAL A 153 -21.92 -0.43 4.99
C VAL A 153 -20.98 -0.98 3.91
N GLU A 154 -19.87 -1.59 4.33
CA GLU A 154 -18.88 -2.25 3.46
C GLU A 154 -18.44 -1.41 2.26
N PRO A 155 -17.97 -0.18 2.45
CA PRO A 155 -17.67 0.74 1.35
C PRO A 155 -16.52 0.23 0.45
N LEU A 156 -15.59 -0.57 0.98
CA LEU A 156 -14.47 -1.11 0.21
C LEU A 156 -14.88 -2.24 -0.75
N ALA A 157 -15.96 -2.96 -0.44
CA ALA A 157 -16.52 -4.01 -1.30
C ALA A 157 -17.52 -3.48 -2.33
N SER A 158 -17.76 -2.16 -2.37
CA SER A 158 -18.75 -1.55 -3.26
C SER A 158 -18.26 -1.44 -4.71
N ASP A 159 -19.21 -1.43 -5.65
CA ASP A 159 -18.93 -1.16 -7.07
C ASP A 159 -18.32 0.24 -7.28
N GLU A 160 -18.65 1.19 -6.41
CA GLU A 160 -18.12 2.54 -6.43
C GLU A 160 -16.62 2.55 -6.10
N MET A 161 -16.21 1.81 -5.08
CA MET A 161 -14.78 1.66 -4.75
C MET A 161 -14.03 0.96 -5.87
N HIS A 162 -14.62 -0.07 -6.45
CA HIS A 162 -14.05 -0.75 -7.61
C HIS A 162 -13.81 0.25 -8.76
N ARG A 163 -14.84 1.04 -9.13
CA ARG A 163 -14.71 2.08 -10.17
C ARG A 163 -13.67 3.14 -9.80
N LEU A 164 -13.60 3.54 -8.53
CA LEU A 164 -12.59 4.49 -8.06
C LEU A 164 -11.18 3.96 -8.26
N LEU A 165 -10.89 2.73 -7.84
CA LEU A 165 -9.56 2.12 -8.00
C LEU A 165 -9.17 1.98 -9.47
N LEU A 166 -10.09 1.59 -10.35
CA LEU A 166 -9.85 1.54 -11.79
C LEU A 166 -9.55 2.94 -12.36
N ARG A 167 -10.31 3.96 -11.98
CA ARG A 167 -10.04 5.36 -12.37
C ARG A 167 -8.66 5.82 -11.90
N LEU A 168 -8.25 5.48 -10.68
CA LEU A 168 -6.93 5.82 -10.15
C LEU A 168 -5.80 5.13 -10.93
N ALA A 169 -5.98 3.86 -11.27
CA ALA A 169 -5.02 3.10 -12.06
C ALA A 169 -4.88 3.61 -13.51
N ASP A 170 -6.02 3.90 -14.16
CA ASP A 170 -6.06 4.36 -15.55
C ASP A 170 -5.60 5.81 -15.71
N SER A 171 -5.75 6.61 -14.66
CA SER A 171 -5.38 8.02 -14.67
C SER A 171 -3.88 8.24 -14.92
N ASP A 172 -3.04 7.32 -14.46
CA ASP A 172 -1.58 7.33 -14.65
C ASP A 172 -1.04 5.90 -14.59
N PRO A 173 -0.90 5.24 -15.73
CA PRO A 173 -0.42 3.85 -15.79
C PRO A 173 1.01 3.63 -15.27
N ASP A 174 1.83 4.69 -15.23
CA ASP A 174 3.21 4.63 -14.72
C ASP A 174 3.30 4.86 -13.21
N ARG A 175 2.18 5.25 -12.57
CA ARG A 175 2.06 5.42 -11.14
C ARG A 175 1.63 4.12 -10.49
N THR A 176 2.36 3.68 -9.47
CA THR A 176 1.92 2.58 -8.60
C THR A 176 0.83 3.09 -7.65
N VAL A 177 -0.31 2.41 -7.60
CA VAL A 177 -1.36 2.64 -6.60
C VAL A 177 -1.23 1.53 -5.56
N LEU A 178 -0.75 1.90 -4.38
CA LEU A 178 -0.49 0.98 -3.27
C LEU A 178 -1.61 1.13 -2.24
N ILE A 179 -2.32 0.04 -1.94
CA ILE A 179 -3.51 0.04 -1.09
C ILE A 179 -3.16 -0.60 0.25
N ASP A 180 -3.15 0.17 1.34
CA ASP A 180 -3.08 -0.37 2.72
C ASP A 180 -4.49 -0.84 3.11
N ALA A 181 -4.73 -2.15 2.99
CA ALA A 181 -6.04 -2.77 3.21
C ALA A 181 -6.15 -3.40 4.61
N PRO A 182 -7.36 -3.60 5.16
CA PRO A 182 -7.55 -4.25 6.45
C PRO A 182 -7.06 -5.71 6.45
N PRO A 183 -6.92 -6.37 7.63
CA PRO A 183 -6.49 -7.76 7.69
C PRO A 183 -7.59 -8.70 7.17
N CYS A 184 -7.22 -9.70 6.35
CA CYS A 184 -8.17 -10.52 5.61
C CYS A 184 -8.92 -11.58 6.44
N LEU A 185 -8.44 -11.93 7.64
CA LEU A 185 -9.19 -12.85 8.53
C LEU A 185 -10.17 -12.13 9.48
N VAL A 186 -10.20 -10.80 9.46
CA VAL A 186 -11.15 -10.00 10.26
C VAL A 186 -12.03 -9.06 9.45
N SER A 187 -11.77 -8.95 8.14
CA SER A 187 -12.55 -8.16 7.19
C SER A 187 -12.72 -8.92 5.88
N SER A 188 -13.89 -8.81 5.26
CA SER A 188 -14.16 -9.32 3.91
C SER A 188 -13.59 -8.44 2.78
N ASP A 189 -13.23 -7.20 3.10
CA ASP A 189 -12.80 -6.20 2.13
C ASP A 189 -11.58 -6.63 1.28
N PRO A 190 -10.50 -7.22 1.85
CA PRO A 190 -9.38 -7.66 1.05
C PRO A 190 -9.73 -8.74 0.03
N ALA A 191 -10.69 -9.62 0.35
CA ALA A 191 -11.16 -10.64 -0.60
C ALA A 191 -11.90 -10.00 -1.78
N ALA A 192 -12.70 -8.96 -1.54
CA ALA A 192 -13.36 -8.20 -2.59
C ALA A 192 -12.34 -7.44 -3.46
N LEU A 193 -11.36 -6.79 -2.85
CA LEU A 193 -10.29 -6.07 -3.55
C LEU A 193 -9.35 -6.99 -4.35
N ALA A 194 -9.14 -8.23 -3.91
CA ALA A 194 -8.28 -9.20 -4.56
C ALA A 194 -8.65 -9.49 -6.01
N SER A 195 -9.91 -9.32 -6.38
CA SER A 195 -10.38 -9.52 -7.77
C SER A 195 -10.04 -8.37 -8.72
N ILE A 196 -9.56 -7.22 -8.19
CA ILE A 196 -9.32 -6.00 -8.96
C ILE A 196 -7.84 -5.69 -9.07
N VAL A 197 -7.07 -6.03 -8.04
CA VAL A 197 -5.65 -5.73 -7.98
C VAL A 197 -4.82 -6.71 -8.80
N GLY A 198 -3.73 -6.23 -9.39
CA GLY A 198 -2.80 -7.08 -10.13
C GLY A 198 -1.92 -7.89 -9.19
N GLU A 199 -1.60 -7.34 -8.03
CA GLU A 199 -0.70 -7.95 -7.06
C GLU A 199 -1.16 -7.73 -5.62
N THR A 200 -0.91 -8.71 -4.76
CA THR A 200 -1.16 -8.63 -3.33
C THR A 200 0.11 -8.97 -2.55
N ILE A 201 0.42 -8.17 -1.54
CA ILE A 201 1.43 -8.46 -0.53
C ILE A 201 0.72 -8.88 0.74
N LEU A 202 0.87 -10.14 1.12
CA LEU A 202 0.40 -10.68 2.40
C LEU A 202 1.54 -10.58 3.43
N VAL A 203 1.41 -9.65 4.37
CA VAL A 203 2.37 -9.47 5.46
C VAL A 203 2.11 -10.49 6.55
N VAL A 204 3.15 -11.21 6.95
CA VAL A 204 3.11 -12.29 7.94
C VAL A 204 4.09 -11.95 9.07
N GLU A 205 3.65 -11.99 10.33
CA GLU A 205 4.54 -11.78 11.47
C GLU A 205 5.32 -13.04 11.79
N ALA A 206 6.65 -12.94 11.72
CA ALA A 206 7.56 -14.04 12.03
C ALA A 206 7.34 -14.57 13.46
N ASN A 207 7.39 -15.89 13.63
CA ASN A 207 7.27 -16.57 14.91
C ASN A 207 5.94 -16.36 15.66
N ARG A 208 4.94 -15.69 15.04
CA ARG A 208 3.62 -15.41 15.64
C ARG A 208 2.47 -15.92 14.80
N THR A 209 2.45 -15.62 13.51
CA THR A 209 1.37 -16.05 12.62
C THR A 209 1.47 -17.53 12.35
N GLN A 210 0.40 -18.26 12.65
CA GLN A 210 0.33 -19.71 12.43
C GLN A 210 0.18 -20.00 10.94
N GLN A 211 0.76 -21.10 10.46
CA GLN A 211 0.67 -21.52 9.06
C GLN A 211 -0.78 -21.65 8.58
N GLN A 212 -1.67 -22.21 9.40
CA GLN A 212 -3.09 -22.32 9.08
C GLN A 212 -3.76 -20.96 8.80
N SER A 213 -3.35 -19.89 9.52
CA SER A 213 -3.84 -18.54 9.27
C SER A 213 -3.34 -17.99 7.94
N VAL A 214 -2.08 -18.28 7.58
CA VAL A 214 -1.52 -17.90 6.28
C VAL A 214 -2.27 -18.63 5.16
N GLU A 215 -2.51 -19.93 5.28
CA GLU A 215 -3.26 -20.72 4.31
C GLU A 215 -4.69 -20.21 4.13
N ALA A 216 -5.38 -19.91 5.24
CA ALA A 216 -6.73 -19.32 5.21
C ALA A 216 -6.74 -17.94 4.54
N ALA A 217 -5.74 -17.10 4.82
CA ALA A 217 -5.59 -15.79 4.19
C ALA A 217 -5.37 -15.92 2.67
N LEU A 218 -4.48 -16.82 2.24
CA LEU A 218 -4.22 -17.08 0.81
C LEU A 218 -5.46 -17.58 0.09
N GLU A 219 -6.30 -18.40 0.75
CA GLU A 219 -7.58 -18.86 0.20
C GLU A 219 -8.51 -17.69 -0.09
N LEU A 220 -8.65 -16.73 0.83
CA LEU A 220 -9.46 -15.53 0.65
C LEU A 220 -8.94 -14.60 -0.46
N LEU A 221 -7.64 -14.64 -0.72
CA LEU A 221 -6.97 -13.79 -1.70
C LEU A 221 -6.86 -14.43 -3.10
N ARG A 222 -7.44 -15.60 -3.33
CA ARG A 222 -7.39 -16.33 -4.63
C ARG A 222 -7.88 -15.54 -5.84
N GLY A 223 -8.66 -14.48 -5.62
CA GLY A 223 -9.09 -13.56 -6.68
C GLY A 223 -7.94 -12.79 -7.31
N CYS A 224 -6.83 -12.61 -6.58
CA CYS A 224 -5.63 -11.96 -7.08
C CYS A 224 -4.70 -12.99 -7.74
N PRO A 225 -4.20 -12.73 -8.97
CA PRO A 225 -3.35 -13.68 -9.68
C PRO A 225 -1.97 -13.87 -9.03
N HIS A 226 -1.47 -12.83 -8.35
CA HIS A 226 -0.13 -12.81 -7.77
C HIS A 226 -0.19 -12.35 -6.33
N THR A 227 0.07 -13.29 -5.40
CA THR A 227 0.17 -12.99 -3.97
C THR A 227 1.58 -13.30 -3.48
N PHE A 228 2.25 -12.30 -2.92
CA PHE A 228 3.58 -12.40 -2.32
C PHE A 228 3.47 -12.43 -0.81
N LEU A 229 4.34 -13.22 -0.20
CA LEU A 229 4.48 -13.25 1.25
C LEU A 229 5.67 -12.39 1.66
N VAL A 230 5.45 -11.47 2.59
CA VAL A 230 6.50 -10.70 3.26
C VAL A 230 6.54 -11.09 4.72
N LEU A 231 7.66 -11.70 5.13
CA LEU A 231 7.88 -12.05 6.53
C LEU A 231 8.40 -10.83 7.27
N ASN A 232 7.56 -10.26 8.13
CA ASN A 232 7.87 -9.08 8.93
C ASN A 232 8.28 -9.44 10.36
N LYS A 233 9.00 -8.55 11.04
CA LYS A 233 9.50 -8.71 12.42
C LYS A 233 10.40 -9.95 12.59
N ALA A 234 11.02 -10.42 11.51
CA ALA A 234 11.97 -11.51 11.56
C ALA A 234 13.24 -11.07 12.31
N GLN A 235 13.61 -11.82 13.35
CA GLN A 235 14.92 -11.67 13.98
C GLN A 235 15.91 -12.53 13.18
N LEU A 236 16.75 -11.89 12.40
CA LEU A 236 17.86 -12.60 11.75
C LEU A 236 18.87 -12.97 12.85
N VAL A 237 18.89 -14.22 13.23
CA VAL A 237 20.04 -14.78 13.94
C VAL A 237 21.17 -14.85 12.92
N VAL A 238 22.03 -13.84 12.90
CA VAL A 238 23.30 -13.93 12.18
C VAL A 238 24.11 -14.99 12.88
N THR A 239 23.97 -16.23 12.43
CA THR A 239 24.94 -17.29 12.75
C THR A 239 26.22 -16.86 12.08
N ASP A 240 27.19 -16.51 12.91
CA ASP A 240 28.53 -16.09 12.50
C ASP A 240 29.13 -17.18 11.56
N THR A 241 29.13 -16.88 10.27
CA THR A 241 29.72 -17.75 9.24
C THR A 241 31.23 -17.55 9.11
N SER A 242 31.89 -17.06 10.17
CA SER A 242 33.36 -16.92 10.22
C SER A 242 34.12 -18.23 10.34
N GLY A 243 33.43 -19.40 10.17
CA GLY A 243 34.02 -20.74 10.38
C GLY A 243 34.41 -21.53 9.13
N PHE A 244 34.30 -21.01 7.90
CA PHE A 244 34.52 -21.82 6.69
C PHE A 244 35.54 -21.25 5.69
N TYR A 245 36.65 -20.67 6.14
CA TYR A 245 37.84 -20.49 5.29
C TYR A 245 39.13 -20.57 6.14
N THR A 246 39.45 -21.77 6.61
CA THR A 246 40.81 -22.20 6.90
C THR A 246 40.95 -23.59 6.34
N GLY A 247 41.44 -23.67 5.12
CA GLY A 247 41.82 -24.90 4.45
C GLY A 247 42.99 -24.58 3.56
N ASP A 248 44.10 -25.12 3.96
CA ASP A 248 45.45 -25.16 3.40
C ASP A 248 45.55 -25.14 1.87
#